data_7c18a95afe5b16798d7995b3476eeb55
#
_entry.id   7c18a95afe5b16798d7995b3476eeb55
#
_cell.length_a   1.000
_cell.length_b   1.000
_cell.length_c   1.000
_cell.angle_alpha   90.00
_cell.angle_beta   90.00
_cell.angle_gamma   90.00
#
_symmetry.space_group_name_H-M   'P 1'
#
loop_
_entity.id
_entity.type
_entity.pdbx_description
1 polymer ?
#
loop_
_entity_poly.entity_id
_entity_poly.type
_entity_poly.pdbx_seq_one_letter_code
_entity_poly.pdbx_strand_id
1 'polypeptide(L)'
;MIICNPLTENFMLLPPTMKERFVPSVGLVMDRATKSYKIVVAGDDLISPFAVKNLTTEVFDSTCPYWRMSGPLPRLCSLESSKMTYTDGFLYCMNYSPFSVLAYDISQGVWSKIQAPMRRFLKTPNLVECRGRLVLVAAVQKNKLNVPKSIRMWGLQQSKNGWVELERMPQDLYEEFMRVSEEEAFTCIGHGNIILITMSKSPEMLMYDFYEKIWCWIPHCPFVDSREGLQGFPFDPRLEASATAMEMC
;
A
#
# COMPACT_ATOMS: atom_id res chain seq x y z
N MET A 1 -12.48 6.52 12.82
CA MET A 1 -11.21 5.77 12.58
C MET A 1 -10.65 5.34 13.92
N ILE A 2 -10.07 4.15 14.01
CA ILE A 2 -9.48 3.63 15.25
C ILE A 2 -8.01 3.33 14.96
N ILE A 3 -7.12 3.71 15.87
CA ILE A 3 -5.74 3.23 15.92
C ILE A 3 -5.60 2.27 17.09
N CYS A 4 -4.90 1.17 16.90
CA CYS A 4 -4.69 0.17 17.95
C CYS A 4 -3.27 -0.42 17.89
N ASN A 5 -2.83 -0.91 19.05
CA ASN A 5 -1.66 -1.77 19.15
C ASN A 5 -2.17 -3.17 19.51
N PRO A 6 -2.12 -4.15 18.60
CA PRO A 6 -2.68 -5.48 18.83
C PRO A 6 -1.93 -6.28 19.90
N LEU A 7 -0.69 -5.93 20.24
CA LEU A 7 0.07 -6.61 21.29
C LEU A 7 -0.34 -6.20 22.71
N THR A 8 -0.69 -4.92 22.86
CA THR A 8 -1.09 -4.36 24.18
C THR A 8 -2.60 -4.23 24.32
N GLU A 9 -3.35 -4.55 23.24
CA GLU A 9 -4.81 -4.39 23.14
C GLU A 9 -5.29 -2.95 23.38
N ASN A 10 -4.36 -2.00 23.37
CA ASN A 10 -4.68 -0.58 23.52
C ASN A 10 -5.20 -0.02 22.21
N PHE A 11 -6.26 0.75 22.30
CA PHE A 11 -6.82 1.46 21.14
C PHE A 11 -7.25 2.88 21.51
N MET A 12 -7.30 3.72 20.47
CA MET A 12 -7.82 5.08 20.58
C MET A 12 -8.75 5.37 19.41
N LEU A 13 -9.89 5.98 19.72
CA LEU A 13 -10.79 6.53 18.70
C LEU A 13 -10.26 7.90 18.30
N LEU A 14 -9.88 8.03 17.02
CA LEU A 14 -9.45 9.32 16.46
C LEU A 14 -10.65 10.26 16.28
N PRO A 15 -10.44 11.57 16.39
CA PRO A 15 -11.48 12.53 16.03
C PRO A 15 -11.93 12.34 14.57
N PRO A 16 -13.16 12.75 14.22
CA PRO A 16 -13.61 12.67 12.83
C PRO A 16 -12.72 13.53 11.93
N THR A 17 -12.51 13.07 10.70
CA THR A 17 -11.83 13.85 9.66
C THR A 17 -12.63 15.11 9.34
N MET A 18 -11.97 16.16 8.88
CA MET A 18 -12.62 17.43 8.49
C MET A 18 -13.52 17.26 7.27
N LYS A 19 -13.24 16.26 6.45
CA LYS A 19 -13.99 15.92 5.24
C LYS A 19 -14.44 14.47 5.28
N GLU A 20 -15.70 14.25 4.92
CA GLU A 20 -16.20 12.90 4.71
C GLU A 20 -15.68 12.34 3.38
N ARG A 21 -15.22 11.08 3.40
CA ARG A 21 -14.72 10.36 2.21
C ARG A 21 -15.32 8.98 2.17
N PHE A 22 -15.71 8.56 0.96
CA PHE A 22 -16.29 7.23 0.80
C PHE A 22 -15.26 6.12 0.97
N VAL A 23 -14.12 6.26 0.31
CA VAL A 23 -13.09 5.21 0.29
C VAL A 23 -11.69 5.86 0.25
N PRO A 24 -11.21 6.36 1.40
CA PRO A 24 -9.92 7.06 1.44
C PRO A 24 -8.75 6.11 1.32
N SER A 25 -7.64 6.60 0.75
CA SER A 25 -6.32 6.01 0.94
C SER A 25 -5.76 6.48 2.28
N VAL A 26 -5.24 5.53 3.07
CA VAL A 26 -4.75 5.81 4.43
C VAL A 26 -3.30 5.37 4.57
N GLY A 27 -2.48 6.25 5.13
CA GLY A 27 -1.09 5.98 5.48
C GLY A 27 -0.83 6.25 6.95
N LEU A 28 -0.04 5.38 7.58
CA LEU A 28 0.45 5.52 8.95
C LEU A 28 1.97 5.61 8.93
N VAL A 29 2.50 6.57 9.65
CA VAL A 29 3.94 6.76 9.84
C VAL A 29 4.25 6.85 11.31
N MET A 30 5.18 6.01 11.77
CA MET A 30 5.67 6.02 13.14
C MET A 30 7.07 6.62 13.20
N ASP A 31 7.26 7.60 14.03
CA ASP A 31 8.59 8.07 14.42
C ASP A 31 9.06 7.28 15.65
N ARG A 32 10.14 6.52 15.47
CA ARG A 32 10.71 5.67 16.52
C ARG A 32 11.37 6.45 17.63
N ALA A 33 11.98 7.60 17.31
CA ALA A 33 12.72 8.39 18.27
C ALA A 33 11.78 9.11 19.25
N THR A 34 10.72 9.71 18.72
CA THR A 34 9.75 10.49 19.50
C THR A 34 8.55 9.65 19.97
N LYS A 35 8.43 8.40 19.51
CA LYS A 35 7.26 7.52 19.73
C LYS A 35 5.94 8.15 19.26
N SER A 36 6.01 9.17 18.41
CA SER A 36 4.86 9.82 17.81
C SER A 36 4.47 9.17 16.48
N TYR A 37 3.25 9.45 16.04
CA TYR A 37 2.78 8.96 14.74
C TYR A 37 2.00 10.03 13.98
N LYS A 38 2.00 9.88 12.66
CA LYS A 38 1.16 10.67 11.76
C LYS A 38 0.28 9.74 10.95
N ILE A 39 -0.96 10.16 10.74
CA ILE A 39 -1.89 9.48 9.85
C ILE A 39 -2.23 10.44 8.72
N VAL A 40 -2.06 9.99 7.49
CA VAL A 40 -2.40 10.74 6.29
C VAL A 40 -3.61 10.09 5.64
N VAL A 41 -4.64 10.88 5.39
CA VAL A 41 -5.87 10.43 4.72
C VAL A 41 -6.04 11.28 3.46
N ALA A 42 -6.10 10.62 2.31
CA ALA A 42 -6.28 11.28 1.02
C ALA A 42 -7.40 10.63 0.22
N GLY A 43 -8.15 11.43 -0.51
CA GLY A 43 -9.24 10.91 -1.33
C GLY A 43 -10.23 11.97 -1.74
N ASP A 44 -11.32 11.51 -2.33
CA ASP A 44 -12.39 12.33 -2.86
C ASP A 44 -13.33 12.80 -1.74
N ASP A 45 -13.62 14.10 -1.69
CA ASP A 45 -14.62 14.66 -0.79
C ASP A 45 -16.02 14.24 -1.24
N LEU A 46 -16.85 13.79 -0.30
CA LEU A 46 -18.26 13.49 -0.52
C LEU A 46 -19.13 14.76 -0.58
N ILE A 47 -18.77 15.73 -1.43
CA ILE A 47 -19.56 16.98 -1.51
C ILE A 47 -20.81 16.78 -2.38
N SER A 48 -20.71 16.01 -3.45
CA SER A 48 -21.82 15.67 -4.33
C SER A 48 -21.38 14.60 -5.35
N PRO A 49 -22.24 13.64 -5.71
CA PRO A 49 -21.93 12.68 -6.77
C PRO A 49 -21.78 13.34 -8.17
N PHE A 50 -22.20 14.60 -8.32
CA PHE A 50 -22.11 15.37 -9.56
C PHE A 50 -21.01 16.44 -9.53
N ALA A 51 -20.34 16.63 -8.40
CA ALA A 51 -19.25 17.60 -8.29
C ALA A 51 -17.98 17.10 -8.97
N VAL A 52 -17.18 18.02 -9.45
CA VAL A 52 -15.80 17.73 -9.87
C VAL A 52 -15.07 17.12 -8.67
N LYS A 53 -14.45 15.97 -8.86
CA LYS A 53 -13.66 15.30 -7.82
C LYS A 53 -12.68 16.27 -7.16
N ASN A 54 -12.90 16.53 -5.89
CA ASN A 54 -12.04 17.40 -5.10
C ASN A 54 -11.17 16.53 -4.20
N LEU A 55 -10.00 16.16 -4.73
CA LEU A 55 -9.06 15.30 -4.02
C LEU A 55 -8.31 16.10 -2.95
N THR A 56 -8.62 15.83 -1.70
CA THR A 56 -8.05 16.51 -0.54
C THR A 56 -7.18 15.57 0.29
N THR A 57 -6.29 16.16 1.07
CA THR A 57 -5.40 15.44 2.00
C THR A 57 -5.55 16.03 3.39
N GLU A 58 -5.74 15.16 4.36
CA GLU A 58 -5.71 15.53 5.77
C GLU A 58 -4.63 14.74 6.50
N VAL A 59 -4.02 15.38 7.49
CA VAL A 59 -2.97 14.80 8.33
C VAL A 59 -3.36 14.95 9.79
N PHE A 60 -3.34 13.83 10.50
CA PHE A 60 -3.38 13.78 11.95
C PHE A 60 -1.96 13.59 12.48
N ASP A 61 -1.62 14.32 13.53
CA ASP A 61 -0.33 14.21 14.23
C ASP A 61 -0.60 13.93 15.71
N SER A 62 -0.04 12.84 16.24
CA SER A 62 -0.27 12.44 17.64
C SER A 62 0.28 13.43 18.66
N THR A 63 1.20 14.31 18.25
CA THR A 63 1.73 15.41 19.10
C THR A 63 0.80 16.61 19.14
N CYS A 64 -0.08 16.74 18.15
CA CYS A 64 -1.12 17.76 18.04
C CYS A 64 -2.41 17.08 17.57
N PRO A 65 -3.23 16.52 18.49
CA PRO A 65 -4.25 15.52 18.20
C PRO A 65 -5.50 16.09 17.51
N TYR A 66 -5.30 16.78 16.40
CA TYR A 66 -6.35 17.25 15.50
C TYR A 66 -5.95 17.11 14.04
N TRP A 67 -6.95 16.99 13.18
CA TRP A 67 -6.74 16.91 11.73
C TRP A 67 -6.41 18.29 11.15
N ARG A 68 -5.51 18.31 10.20
CA ARG A 68 -5.14 19.51 9.43
C ARG A 68 -5.21 19.22 7.94
N MET A 69 -5.71 20.19 7.19
CA MET A 69 -5.60 20.12 5.73
C MET A 69 -4.13 20.22 5.32
N SER A 70 -3.78 19.43 4.32
CA SER A 70 -2.45 19.42 3.72
C SER A 70 -2.52 19.72 2.21
N GLY A 71 -1.38 19.61 1.52
CA GLY A 71 -1.29 19.92 0.10
C GLY A 71 -2.28 19.12 -0.75
N PRO A 72 -2.84 19.75 -1.80
CA PRO A 72 -3.78 19.08 -2.69
C PRO A 72 -3.09 18.01 -3.52
N LEU A 73 -3.84 16.96 -3.87
CA LEU A 73 -3.37 15.97 -4.83
C LEU A 73 -3.19 16.58 -6.23
N PRO A 74 -2.30 16.01 -7.04
CA PRO A 74 -2.15 16.40 -8.44
C PRO A 74 -3.48 16.24 -9.19
N ARG A 75 -3.70 17.10 -10.19
CA ARG A 75 -4.90 17.03 -11.03
C ARG A 75 -4.96 15.70 -11.80
N LEU A 76 -6.17 15.25 -12.13
CA LEU A 76 -6.43 14.03 -12.89
C LEU A 76 -5.86 12.77 -12.22
N CYS A 77 -6.07 12.66 -10.91
CA CYS A 77 -5.80 11.45 -10.17
C CYS A 77 -7.08 10.66 -9.93
N SER A 78 -6.96 9.35 -9.91
CA SER A 78 -8.00 8.41 -9.51
C SER A 78 -7.40 7.50 -8.43
N LEU A 79 -7.74 7.79 -7.18
CA LEU A 79 -7.39 6.93 -6.05
C LEU A 79 -8.48 5.88 -5.89
N GLU A 80 -8.08 4.67 -5.65
CA GLU A 80 -8.93 3.62 -5.10
C GLU A 80 -8.58 3.44 -3.64
N SER A 81 -9.52 2.90 -2.85
CA SER A 81 -9.26 2.58 -1.47
C SER A 81 -8.02 1.70 -1.36
N SER A 82 -6.98 2.24 -0.82
CA SER A 82 -5.75 1.50 -0.63
C SER A 82 -5.00 1.98 0.61
N LYS A 83 -4.21 1.10 1.18
CA LYS A 83 -3.18 1.52 2.15
C LYS A 83 -2.07 2.24 1.40
N MET A 84 -1.56 3.31 1.98
CA MET A 84 -0.33 3.93 1.52
C MET A 84 0.87 3.15 2.07
N THR A 85 1.90 3.03 1.27
CA THR A 85 3.16 2.39 1.66
C THR A 85 4.15 3.46 2.07
N TYR A 86 4.67 3.36 3.30
CA TYR A 86 5.69 4.28 3.81
C TYR A 86 7.09 3.76 3.51
N THR A 87 7.94 4.60 2.98
CA THR A 87 9.38 4.39 2.94
C THR A 87 10.10 5.73 2.76
N ASP A 88 11.20 5.89 3.47
CA ASP A 88 12.18 6.97 3.30
C ASP A 88 11.58 8.39 3.30
N GLY A 89 10.70 8.68 4.26
CA GLY A 89 10.06 10.00 4.43
C GLY A 89 8.86 10.28 3.54
N PHE A 90 8.46 9.32 2.70
CA PHE A 90 7.34 9.45 1.79
C PHE A 90 6.27 8.39 2.04
N LEU A 91 5.02 8.77 1.81
CA LEU A 91 3.89 7.85 1.66
C LEU A 91 3.54 7.71 0.18
N TYR A 92 3.42 6.47 -0.27
CA TYR A 92 3.16 6.16 -1.67
C TYR A 92 1.82 5.47 -1.85
N CYS A 93 1.06 5.86 -2.88
CA CYS A 93 -0.15 5.15 -3.29
C CYS A 93 -0.26 5.06 -4.81
N MET A 94 -1.07 4.12 -5.29
CA MET A 94 -1.33 3.97 -6.71
C MET A 94 -2.36 4.98 -7.22
N ASN A 95 -2.10 5.53 -8.39
CA ASN A 95 -3.07 6.21 -9.23
C ASN A 95 -3.42 5.30 -10.41
N TYR A 96 -4.70 5.06 -10.64
CA TYR A 96 -5.18 4.02 -11.54
C TYR A 96 -5.49 4.47 -12.96
N SER A 97 -5.60 5.76 -13.22
CA SER A 97 -5.96 6.23 -14.55
C SER A 97 -5.20 7.51 -14.97
N PRO A 98 -4.14 7.40 -15.74
CA PRO A 98 -3.34 6.20 -16.07
C PRO A 98 -2.47 5.76 -14.90
N PHE A 99 -2.04 4.51 -14.87
CA PHE A 99 -1.18 4.00 -13.81
C PHE A 99 0.06 4.86 -13.59
N SER A 100 0.18 5.32 -12.36
CA SER A 100 1.31 6.08 -11.86
C SER A 100 1.36 5.93 -10.35
N VAL A 101 2.46 6.31 -9.74
CA VAL A 101 2.63 6.32 -8.29
C VAL A 101 2.55 7.76 -7.81
N LEU A 102 1.75 8.02 -6.81
CA LEU A 102 1.72 9.29 -6.10
C LEU A 102 2.60 9.17 -4.87
N ALA A 103 3.46 10.14 -4.65
CA ALA A 103 4.34 10.23 -3.50
C ALA A 103 4.00 11.48 -2.70
N TYR A 104 3.67 11.31 -1.43
CA TYR A 104 3.44 12.39 -0.48
C TYR A 104 4.66 12.57 0.41
N ASP A 105 5.31 13.72 0.31
CA ASP A 105 6.39 14.12 1.20
C ASP A 105 5.81 14.53 2.55
N ILE A 106 6.14 13.78 3.59
CA ILE A 106 5.59 13.99 4.93
C ILE A 106 6.13 15.29 5.56
N SER A 107 7.35 15.67 5.21
CA SER A 107 8.01 16.86 5.74
C SER A 107 7.49 18.14 5.10
N GLN A 108 7.26 18.12 3.80
CA GLN A 108 6.82 19.27 3.00
C GLN A 108 5.30 19.37 2.86
N GLY A 109 4.58 18.27 3.08
CA GLY A 109 3.13 18.21 2.90
C GLY A 109 2.70 18.33 1.43
N VAL A 110 3.54 17.90 0.49
CA VAL A 110 3.29 18.04 -0.95
C VAL A 110 3.27 16.71 -1.66
N TRP A 111 2.44 16.62 -2.70
CA TRP A 111 2.34 15.46 -3.57
C TRP A 111 3.19 15.63 -4.83
N SER A 112 3.80 14.55 -5.24
CA SER A 112 4.44 14.41 -6.55
C SER A 112 3.93 13.17 -7.27
N LYS A 113 4.14 13.11 -8.59
CA LYS A 113 3.69 12.01 -9.44
C LYS A 113 4.88 11.35 -10.12
N ILE A 114 5.03 10.05 -9.92
CA ILE A 114 6.07 9.21 -10.50
C ILE A 114 5.43 8.31 -11.55
N GLN A 115 5.98 8.28 -12.75
CA GLN A 115 5.46 7.41 -13.81
C GLN A 115 5.72 5.95 -13.46
N ALA A 116 4.69 5.10 -13.51
CA ALA A 116 4.86 3.66 -13.31
C ALA A 116 5.61 3.01 -14.49
N PRO A 117 6.43 1.97 -14.24
CA PRO A 117 7.07 1.21 -15.31
C PRO A 117 5.99 0.51 -16.13
N MET A 118 6.20 0.33 -17.41
CA MET A 118 5.29 -0.41 -18.29
C MET A 118 3.79 -0.06 -18.12
N ARG A 119 3.44 1.16 -17.76
CA ARG A 119 2.11 1.64 -17.31
C ARG A 119 0.91 1.18 -18.16
N ARG A 120 1.13 0.91 -19.47
CA ARG A 120 0.08 0.47 -20.41
C ARG A 120 -0.19 -1.03 -20.34
N PHE A 121 0.66 -1.77 -19.66
CA PHE A 121 0.64 -3.24 -19.61
C PHE A 121 0.47 -3.78 -18.20
N LEU A 122 0.38 -2.90 -17.20
CA LEU A 122 0.18 -3.31 -15.81
C LEU A 122 -1.23 -3.82 -15.57
N LYS A 123 -1.32 -4.84 -14.75
CA LYS A 123 -2.55 -5.36 -14.13
C LYS A 123 -2.30 -5.55 -12.65
N THR A 124 -3.31 -5.28 -11.83
CA THR A 124 -3.26 -5.45 -10.38
C THR A 124 -1.97 -4.92 -9.74
N PRO A 125 -1.58 -3.64 -9.96
CA PRO A 125 -0.37 -3.10 -9.38
C PRO A 125 -0.51 -2.93 -7.87
N ASN A 126 0.50 -3.38 -7.14
CA ASN A 126 0.61 -3.26 -5.69
C ASN A 126 1.91 -2.55 -5.32
N LEU A 127 1.85 -1.66 -4.34
CA LEU A 127 3.02 -1.03 -3.75
C LEU A 127 3.30 -1.64 -2.39
N VAL A 128 4.52 -2.05 -2.17
CA VAL A 128 5.00 -2.60 -0.90
C VAL A 128 6.35 -2.01 -0.52
N GLU A 129 6.62 -1.98 0.77
CA GLU A 129 7.97 -1.71 1.25
C GLU A 129 8.72 -3.04 1.42
N CYS A 130 9.95 -3.11 0.91
CA CYS A 130 10.82 -4.24 1.10
C CYS A 130 12.28 -3.77 1.10
N ARG A 131 13.04 -4.12 2.13
CA ARG A 131 14.45 -3.76 2.31
C ARG A 131 14.70 -2.25 2.32
N GLY A 132 13.82 -1.47 2.94
CA GLY A 132 13.93 -0.01 3.00
C GLY A 132 13.63 0.70 1.69
N ARG A 133 13.05 0.04 0.68
CA ARG A 133 12.71 0.64 -0.61
C ARG A 133 11.28 0.37 -1.03
N LEU A 134 10.76 1.25 -1.85
CA LEU A 134 9.48 1.03 -2.51
C LEU A 134 9.62 0.02 -3.64
N VAL A 135 8.77 -1.02 -3.62
CA VAL A 135 8.68 -2.03 -4.67
C VAL A 135 7.27 -2.03 -5.26
N LEU A 136 7.19 -1.92 -6.57
CA LEU A 136 5.98 -2.13 -7.34
C LEU A 136 5.92 -3.58 -7.80
N VAL A 137 4.88 -4.29 -7.44
CA VAL A 137 4.59 -5.67 -7.89
C VAL A 137 3.36 -5.63 -8.77
N ALA A 138 3.45 -6.15 -9.99
CA ALA A 138 2.30 -6.18 -10.89
C ALA A 138 2.39 -7.32 -11.91
N ALA A 139 1.25 -7.82 -12.35
CA ALA A 139 1.16 -8.64 -13.54
C ALA A 139 1.34 -7.77 -14.79
N VAL A 140 2.06 -8.31 -15.79
CA VAL A 140 2.32 -7.64 -17.07
C VAL A 140 1.59 -8.35 -18.19
N GLN A 141 0.67 -7.62 -18.78
CA GLN A 141 -0.07 -8.04 -19.96
C GLN A 141 0.72 -7.73 -21.23
N LYS A 142 1.00 -8.73 -22.07
CA LYS A 142 1.88 -8.56 -23.23
C LYS A 142 1.19 -8.74 -24.59
N ASN A 143 -0.09 -9.10 -24.63
CA ASN A 143 -0.80 -9.32 -25.89
C ASN A 143 -2.18 -8.66 -25.95
N LYS A 144 -2.76 -8.63 -27.18
CA LYS A 144 -4.10 -8.06 -27.43
C LYS A 144 -5.24 -8.83 -26.73
N LEU A 145 -4.97 -10.03 -26.20
CA LEU A 145 -5.95 -10.88 -25.53
C LEU A 145 -6.08 -10.60 -24.02
N ASN A 146 -5.39 -9.57 -23.52
CA ASN A 146 -5.41 -9.18 -22.11
C ASN A 146 -4.95 -10.28 -21.13
N VAL A 147 -4.16 -11.23 -21.58
CA VAL A 147 -3.62 -12.30 -20.74
C VAL A 147 -2.34 -11.84 -20.06
N PRO A 148 -2.29 -11.78 -18.72
CA PRO A 148 -1.06 -11.51 -17.98
C PRO A 148 -0.01 -12.57 -18.31
N LYS A 149 1.20 -12.15 -18.59
CA LYS A 149 2.27 -13.08 -18.99
C LYS A 149 3.33 -13.30 -17.92
N SER A 150 3.40 -12.45 -16.93
CA SER A 150 4.33 -12.59 -15.80
C SER A 150 3.97 -11.64 -14.67
N ILE A 151 4.28 -12.03 -13.45
CA ILE A 151 4.37 -11.10 -12.34
C ILE A 151 5.80 -10.59 -12.26
N ARG A 152 5.96 -9.29 -12.14
CA ARG A 152 7.26 -8.63 -12.06
C ARG A 152 7.32 -7.69 -10.88
N MET A 153 8.53 -7.45 -10.40
CA MET A 153 8.85 -6.57 -9.29
C MET A 153 9.83 -5.50 -9.73
N TRP A 154 9.52 -4.23 -9.45
CA TRP A 154 10.40 -3.10 -9.74
C TRP A 154 10.66 -2.32 -8.48
N GLY A 155 11.93 -2.01 -8.21
CA GLY A 155 12.33 -1.10 -7.14
C GLY A 155 12.45 0.33 -7.64
N LEU A 156 11.92 1.28 -6.86
CA LEU A 156 12.11 2.70 -7.13
C LEU A 156 13.55 3.11 -6.80
N GLN A 157 14.19 3.78 -7.76
CA GLN A 157 15.48 4.45 -7.58
C GLN A 157 15.24 5.94 -7.36
N GLN A 158 15.36 6.39 -6.12
CA GLN A 158 15.11 7.80 -5.78
C GLN A 158 16.03 8.78 -6.52
N SER A 159 17.32 8.43 -6.68
CA SER A 159 18.31 9.28 -7.36
C SER A 159 18.01 9.55 -8.83
N LYS A 160 17.18 8.72 -9.48
CA LYS A 160 16.87 8.81 -10.91
C LYS A 160 15.37 8.99 -11.20
N ASN A 161 14.51 9.05 -10.18
CA ASN A 161 13.04 8.97 -10.32
C ASN A 161 12.59 7.86 -11.28
N GLY A 162 13.33 6.75 -11.30
CA GLY A 162 13.15 5.65 -12.24
C GLY A 162 12.95 4.32 -11.53
N TRP A 163 12.52 3.33 -12.31
CA TRP A 163 12.29 1.97 -11.83
C TRP A 163 13.31 1.02 -12.41
N VAL A 164 13.77 0.08 -11.59
CA VAL A 164 14.62 -1.03 -12.01
C VAL A 164 13.89 -2.33 -11.75
N GLU A 165 13.80 -3.18 -12.77
CA GLU A 165 13.25 -4.53 -12.60
C GLU A 165 14.18 -5.33 -11.67
N LEU A 166 13.64 -5.76 -10.54
CA LEU A 166 14.37 -6.49 -9.51
C LEU A 166 14.22 -8.00 -9.70
N GLU A 167 13.01 -8.41 -10.07
CA GLU A 167 12.68 -9.82 -10.17
C GLU A 167 11.51 -10.04 -11.14
N ARG A 168 11.46 -11.26 -11.67
CA ARG A 168 10.38 -11.74 -12.51
C ARG A 168 10.04 -13.18 -12.10
N MET A 169 8.76 -13.43 -11.87
CA MET A 169 8.28 -14.77 -11.58
C MET A 169 8.64 -15.74 -12.73
N PRO A 170 9.25 -16.91 -12.44
CA PRO A 170 9.47 -17.95 -13.44
C PRO A 170 8.18 -18.37 -14.16
N GLN A 171 8.28 -18.78 -15.41
CA GLN A 171 7.11 -19.02 -16.24
C GLN A 171 6.27 -20.22 -15.75
N ASP A 172 6.93 -21.29 -15.34
CA ASP A 172 6.30 -22.48 -14.76
C ASP A 172 5.53 -22.17 -13.47
N LEU A 173 6.15 -21.38 -12.58
CA LEU A 173 5.50 -20.92 -11.36
C LEU A 173 4.33 -19.96 -11.65
N TYR A 174 4.47 -19.10 -12.66
CA TYR A 174 3.38 -18.21 -13.07
C TYR A 174 2.17 -19.02 -13.60
N GLU A 175 2.41 -20.07 -14.37
CA GLU A 175 1.35 -20.95 -14.86
C GLU A 175 0.68 -21.75 -13.72
N GLU A 176 1.44 -22.16 -12.71
CA GLU A 176 0.90 -22.74 -11.49
C GLU A 176 0.07 -21.72 -10.70
N PHE A 177 0.61 -20.53 -10.49
CA PHE A 177 -0.08 -19.43 -9.82
C PHE A 177 -1.42 -19.10 -10.49
N MET A 178 -1.46 -19.03 -11.83
CA MET A 178 -2.67 -18.76 -12.60
C MET A 178 -3.69 -19.90 -12.57
N ARG A 179 -3.28 -21.14 -12.27
CA ARG A 179 -4.21 -22.26 -12.07
C ARG A 179 -4.90 -22.23 -10.71
N VAL A 180 -4.19 -21.74 -9.70
CA VAL A 180 -4.72 -21.61 -8.33
C VAL A 180 -5.62 -20.39 -8.21
N SER A 181 -5.32 -19.33 -8.96
CA SER A 181 -6.06 -18.06 -8.93
C SER A 181 -7.24 -18.12 -9.92
N GLU A 182 -8.46 -18.25 -9.41
CA GLU A 182 -9.67 -18.13 -10.25
C GLU A 182 -9.87 -16.71 -10.80
N GLU A 183 -9.33 -15.71 -10.14
CA GLU A 183 -9.37 -14.30 -10.52
C GLU A 183 -7.93 -13.79 -10.73
N GLU A 184 -7.75 -12.92 -11.74
CA GLU A 184 -6.44 -12.28 -11.98
C GLU A 184 -6.04 -11.26 -10.86
N ALA A 185 -6.86 -11.12 -9.82
CA ALA A 185 -6.64 -10.17 -8.74
C ALA A 185 -5.82 -10.80 -7.61
N PHE A 186 -4.74 -10.13 -7.24
CA PHE A 186 -3.90 -10.48 -6.11
C PHE A 186 -3.53 -9.23 -5.31
N THR A 187 -3.16 -9.43 -4.06
CA THR A 187 -2.61 -8.37 -3.20
C THR A 187 -1.23 -8.74 -2.71
N CYS A 188 -0.41 -7.74 -2.42
CA CYS A 188 0.96 -7.96 -1.96
C CYS A 188 1.20 -7.31 -0.60
N ILE A 189 2.02 -7.98 0.20
CA ILE A 189 2.49 -7.49 1.49
C ILE A 189 4.01 -7.60 1.49
N GLY A 190 4.69 -6.50 1.81
CA GLY A 190 6.14 -6.50 1.99
C GLY A 190 6.51 -6.34 3.44
N HIS A 191 7.48 -7.09 3.92
CA HIS A 191 8.08 -6.92 5.23
C HIS A 191 9.51 -7.47 5.26
N GLY A 192 10.47 -6.65 5.71
CA GLY A 192 11.88 -7.06 5.72
C GLY A 192 12.39 -7.44 4.34
N ASN A 193 12.79 -8.69 4.15
CA ASN A 193 13.28 -9.22 2.87
C ASN A 193 12.21 -9.94 2.04
N ILE A 194 10.98 -10.02 2.55
CA ILE A 194 9.95 -10.92 2.02
C ILE A 194 8.83 -10.13 1.38
N ILE A 195 8.35 -10.61 0.24
CA ILE A 195 7.06 -10.20 -0.34
C ILE A 195 6.14 -11.41 -0.37
N LEU A 196 4.96 -11.25 0.26
CA LEU A 196 3.87 -12.22 0.17
C LEU A 196 2.88 -11.77 -0.89
N ILE A 197 2.43 -12.71 -1.71
CA ILE A 197 1.37 -12.52 -2.71
C ILE A 197 0.19 -13.39 -2.28
N THR A 198 -0.94 -12.75 -2.02
CA THR A 198 -2.19 -13.41 -1.66
C THR A 198 -3.19 -13.27 -2.78
N MET A 199 -3.92 -14.32 -3.07
CA MET A 199 -4.93 -14.34 -4.13
C MET A 199 -6.32 -14.13 -3.54
N SER A 200 -7.19 -13.44 -4.28
CA SER A 200 -8.60 -13.36 -3.92
C SER A 200 -9.21 -14.75 -3.93
N LYS A 201 -9.97 -15.07 -2.87
CA LYS A 201 -10.70 -16.34 -2.74
C LYS A 201 -9.83 -17.62 -2.69
N SER A 202 -8.53 -17.50 -2.47
CA SER A 202 -7.65 -18.63 -2.22
C SER A 202 -6.94 -18.49 -0.89
N PRO A 203 -6.85 -19.56 -0.10
CA PRO A 203 -6.08 -19.55 1.15
C PRO A 203 -4.58 -19.69 0.90
N GLU A 204 -4.18 -19.94 -0.32
CA GLU A 204 -2.79 -20.16 -0.69
C GLU A 204 -2.06 -18.82 -0.83
N MET A 205 -0.81 -18.80 -0.42
CA MET A 205 0.06 -17.66 -0.47
C MET A 205 1.36 -18.02 -1.15
N LEU A 206 1.85 -17.13 -2.00
CA LEU A 206 3.16 -17.27 -2.60
C LEU A 206 4.11 -16.25 -1.98
N MET A 207 5.29 -16.69 -1.56
CA MET A 207 6.33 -15.87 -0.97
C MET A 207 7.50 -15.73 -1.94
N TYR A 208 8.08 -14.54 -2.00
CA TYR A 208 9.40 -14.31 -2.56
C TYR A 208 10.34 -13.75 -1.51
N ASP A 209 11.49 -14.41 -1.31
CA ASP A 209 12.56 -13.94 -0.44
C ASP A 209 13.68 -13.30 -1.29
N PHE A 210 13.91 -11.99 -1.08
CA PHE A 210 14.96 -11.25 -1.79
C PHE A 210 16.38 -11.58 -1.35
N TYR A 211 16.56 -12.15 -0.16
CA TYR A 211 17.88 -12.53 0.32
C TYR A 211 18.30 -13.85 -0.32
N GLU A 212 17.47 -14.87 -0.20
CA GLU A 212 17.70 -16.20 -0.75
C GLU A 212 17.40 -16.28 -2.27
N LYS A 213 16.65 -15.31 -2.82
CA LYS A 213 16.17 -15.27 -4.21
C LYS A 213 15.34 -16.49 -4.58
N ILE A 214 14.50 -16.92 -3.69
CA ILE A 214 13.61 -18.08 -3.87
C ILE A 214 12.14 -17.69 -3.82
N TRP A 215 11.36 -18.41 -4.63
CA TRP A 215 9.91 -18.44 -4.58
C TRP A 215 9.47 -19.67 -3.81
N CYS A 216 8.50 -19.54 -2.92
CA CYS A 216 8.00 -20.62 -2.10
C CYS A 216 6.51 -20.47 -1.84
N TRP A 217 5.76 -21.55 -2.05
CA TRP A 217 4.39 -21.64 -1.58
C TRP A 217 4.35 -21.75 -0.07
N ILE A 218 3.54 -20.94 0.58
CA ILE A 218 3.33 -21.00 2.02
C ILE A 218 2.15 -21.94 2.28
N PRO A 219 2.31 -22.88 3.22
CA PRO A 219 1.22 -23.75 3.62
C PRO A 219 0.01 -22.96 4.10
N HIS A 220 -1.16 -23.50 3.85
CA HIS A 220 -2.43 -22.95 4.30
C HIS A 220 -2.43 -22.72 5.82
N CYS A 221 -2.88 -21.53 6.25
CA CYS A 221 -3.08 -21.24 7.67
C CYS A 221 -4.30 -22.02 8.19
N PRO A 222 -4.15 -22.90 9.18
CA PRO A 222 -5.25 -23.72 9.67
C PRO A 222 -6.35 -22.93 10.42
N PHE A 223 -6.09 -21.66 10.72
CA PHE A 223 -7.01 -20.77 11.44
C PHE A 223 -7.84 -19.86 10.53
N VAL A 224 -7.67 -19.97 9.21
CA VAL A 224 -8.38 -19.13 8.23
C VAL A 224 -9.32 -20.03 7.43
N ASP A 225 -10.61 -19.67 7.36
CA ASP A 225 -11.55 -20.35 6.47
C ASP A 225 -11.15 -20.11 5.01
N SER A 226 -11.08 -21.17 4.22
CA SER A 226 -10.73 -21.16 2.81
C SER A 226 -11.65 -20.33 1.90
N ARG A 227 -12.80 -19.88 2.43
CA ARG A 227 -13.80 -19.09 1.70
C ARG A 227 -13.58 -17.59 1.81
N GLU A 228 -12.79 -17.15 2.78
CA GLU A 228 -12.49 -15.74 2.98
C GLU A 228 -11.14 -15.42 2.35
N GLY A 229 -11.10 -14.44 1.45
CA GLY A 229 -9.84 -13.94 0.90
C GLY A 229 -8.94 -13.37 1.99
N LEU A 230 -7.67 -13.77 2.00
CA LEU A 230 -6.69 -13.31 2.96
C LEU A 230 -6.35 -11.84 2.70
N GLN A 231 -6.59 -11.00 3.71
CA GLN A 231 -6.09 -9.63 3.72
C GLN A 231 -5.01 -9.52 4.79
N GLY A 232 -3.77 -9.32 4.36
CA GLY A 232 -2.64 -9.17 5.26
C GLY A 232 -2.16 -7.73 5.41
N PHE A 233 -1.56 -7.45 6.57
CA PHE A 233 -0.91 -6.19 6.86
C PHE A 233 0.47 -6.46 7.43
N PRO A 234 1.52 -5.73 6.99
CA PRO A 234 2.81 -5.82 7.64
C PRO A 234 2.68 -5.23 9.06
N PHE A 235 3.17 -5.94 10.03
CA PHE A 235 3.15 -5.52 11.43
C PHE A 235 4.52 -5.74 12.06
N ASP A 236 5.08 -4.66 12.62
CA ASP A 236 6.33 -4.71 13.39
C ASP A 236 5.95 -4.68 14.89
N PRO A 237 6.02 -5.83 15.59
CA PRO A 237 5.52 -5.93 16.95
C PRO A 237 6.31 -5.06 17.92
N ARG A 238 5.61 -4.19 18.68
CA ARG A 238 6.21 -3.28 19.65
C ARG A 238 5.33 -3.12 20.88
N LEU A 239 5.85 -3.50 22.02
CA LEU A 239 5.16 -3.30 23.29
C LEU A 239 5.12 -1.83 23.72
N GLU A 240 6.16 -1.06 23.38
CA GLU A 240 6.30 0.34 23.77
C GLU A 240 5.51 1.33 22.88
N ALA A 241 4.94 0.87 21.77
CA ALA A 241 4.14 1.73 20.91
C ALA A 241 2.77 1.99 21.54
N SER A 242 2.53 3.23 21.98
CA SER A 242 1.24 3.64 22.51
C SER A 242 0.29 4.05 21.40
N ALA A 243 -0.96 3.61 21.48
CA ALA A 243 -2.04 4.11 20.63
C ALA A 243 -2.60 5.46 21.13
N THR A 244 -2.25 5.89 22.34
CA THR A 244 -2.74 7.15 22.91
C THR A 244 -2.03 8.35 22.29
N ALA A 245 -2.75 9.45 22.07
CA ALA A 245 -2.13 10.74 21.80
C ALA A 245 -1.37 11.19 23.05
N MET A 246 -0.24 11.88 22.86
CA MET A 246 0.42 12.52 24.01
C MET A 246 -0.54 13.52 24.61
N GLU A 247 -0.87 13.37 25.91
CA GLU A 247 -1.57 14.40 26.64
C GLU A 247 -0.71 15.68 26.60
N MET A 248 -1.30 16.74 26.09
CA MET A 248 -0.65 18.05 26.16
C MET A 248 -0.58 18.46 27.62
N CYS A 249 0.61 18.56 28.16
CA CYS A 249 0.87 19.23 29.43
C CYS A 249 0.61 20.72 29.31
#